data_89df93de83fe4d8bbcb85dd59b3b473b
#
_entry.id   89df93de83fe4d8bbcb85dd59b3b473b
#
_cell.length_a   1.000
_cell.length_b   1.000
_cell.length_c   1.000
_cell.angle_alpha   90.00
_cell.angle_beta   90.00
_cell.angle_gamma   90.00
#
_symmetry.space_group_name_H-M   'P 1'
#
loop_
_entity.id
_entity.type
_entity.pdbx_description
1 polymer ?
#
loop_
_entity_poly.entity_id
_entity_poly.type
_entity_poly.pdbx_seq_one_letter_code
_entity_poly.pdbx_strand_id
1 'polypeptide(L)'
;MASLSLKNVTKKYPNGFVAVKEFNLEIADKEFIIFVGPSGCGKSTTLRMIAGLEDISSGELYIDDKLVNDVEPKDRDIAMVFQNYALYPHMSVYDNMAFGLKLRKTPKDEIDKKVHDAAKILDLEHLLDRKPKALSGGQRQRVAMGRAIVRSPKVFLMDEPLSNLDAKLRGQMRVEISKLHQRLETTIIYVTHDQTEAMTLGTRIVVMKDGIIQQVDNPQNL
;
A
#
# COMPACT_ATOMS: atom_id res chain seq x y z
N MET A 1 -5.39 14.66 3.62
CA MET A 1 -5.44 13.65 4.65
C MET A 1 -6.68 12.85 4.40
N ALA A 2 -6.69 11.55 4.60
CA ALA A 2 -7.84 10.76 4.18
C ALA A 2 -8.20 9.69 5.21
N SER A 3 -9.47 9.72 5.64
CA SER A 3 -10.15 8.60 6.29
C SER A 3 -10.73 7.66 5.23
N LEU A 4 -10.99 6.41 5.61
CA LEU A 4 -11.72 5.48 4.76
C LEU A 4 -12.87 4.86 5.54
N SER A 5 -14.01 4.67 4.87
CA SER A 5 -15.17 3.98 5.40
C SER A 5 -15.61 2.88 4.43
N LEU A 6 -15.59 1.64 4.89
CA LEU A 6 -16.09 0.48 4.17
C LEU A 6 -17.39 0.04 4.84
N LYS A 7 -18.51 0.06 4.08
CA LYS A 7 -19.84 -0.26 4.58
C LYS A 7 -20.42 -1.45 3.84
N ASN A 8 -20.50 -2.58 4.51
CA ASN A 8 -21.02 -3.85 3.98
C ASN A 8 -20.37 -4.27 2.65
N VAL A 9 -19.08 -3.96 2.49
CA VAL A 9 -18.36 -4.22 1.23
C VAL A 9 -18.24 -5.72 1.00
N THR A 10 -18.73 -6.18 -0.15
CA THR A 10 -18.73 -7.60 -0.55
C THR A 10 -18.12 -7.76 -1.92
N LYS A 11 -17.30 -8.80 -2.08
CA LYS A 11 -16.79 -9.26 -3.37
C LYS A 11 -17.25 -10.66 -3.67
N LYS A 12 -18.04 -10.80 -4.75
CA LYS A 12 -18.47 -12.07 -5.31
C LYS A 12 -17.97 -12.17 -6.75
N TYR A 13 -17.26 -13.24 -7.06
CA TYR A 13 -16.78 -13.52 -8.40
C TYR A 13 -17.85 -14.20 -9.27
N PRO A 14 -17.75 -14.16 -10.63
CA PRO A 14 -18.72 -14.77 -11.53
C PRO A 14 -18.94 -16.26 -11.31
N ASN A 15 -17.94 -16.98 -10.82
CA ASN A 15 -18.03 -18.40 -10.46
C ASN A 15 -18.80 -18.68 -9.16
N GLY A 16 -19.38 -17.67 -8.53
CA GLY A 16 -20.12 -17.76 -7.28
C GLY A 16 -19.30 -17.68 -6.00
N PHE A 17 -17.96 -17.68 -6.10
CA PHE A 17 -17.07 -17.57 -4.94
C PHE A 17 -17.17 -16.17 -4.31
N VAL A 18 -17.40 -16.11 -3.00
CA VAL A 18 -17.46 -14.87 -2.23
C VAL A 18 -16.15 -14.71 -1.46
N ALA A 19 -15.29 -13.82 -1.95
CA ALA A 19 -13.96 -13.58 -1.39
C ALA A 19 -13.95 -12.65 -0.19
N VAL A 20 -14.90 -11.70 -0.13
CA VAL A 20 -15.09 -10.75 0.97
C VAL A 20 -16.58 -10.63 1.25
N LYS A 21 -16.97 -10.68 2.53
CA LYS A 21 -18.37 -10.75 2.96
C LYS A 21 -18.66 -9.63 3.94
N GLU A 22 -19.55 -8.71 3.58
CA GLU A 22 -20.07 -7.64 4.45
C GLU A 22 -18.98 -6.96 5.30
N PHE A 23 -17.88 -6.59 4.64
CA PHE A 23 -16.72 -6.01 5.30
C PHE A 23 -17.05 -4.59 5.76
N ASN A 24 -17.05 -4.37 7.09
CA ASN A 24 -17.33 -3.10 7.70
C ASN A 24 -16.10 -2.62 8.47
N LEU A 25 -15.57 -1.45 8.12
CA LEU A 25 -14.36 -0.90 8.74
C LEU A 25 -14.29 0.61 8.56
N GLU A 26 -14.07 1.32 9.65
CA GLU A 26 -13.70 2.73 9.65
C GLU A 26 -12.21 2.86 9.90
N ILE A 27 -11.49 3.59 9.05
CA ILE A 27 -10.06 3.85 9.14
C ILE A 27 -9.89 5.36 9.30
N ALA A 28 -9.26 5.76 10.40
CA ALA A 28 -9.00 7.16 10.67
C ALA A 28 -7.88 7.74 9.80
N ASP A 29 -7.89 9.06 9.63
CA ASP A 29 -6.77 9.77 9.00
C ASP A 29 -5.45 9.50 9.74
N LYS A 30 -4.37 9.31 8.98
CA LYS A 30 -3.00 8.99 9.47
C LYS A 30 -2.88 7.66 10.21
N GLU A 31 -3.88 6.80 10.15
CA GLU A 31 -3.83 5.49 10.78
C GLU A 31 -2.92 4.53 9.99
N PHE A 32 -2.18 3.68 10.71
CA PHE A 32 -1.46 2.55 10.14
C PHE A 32 -2.20 1.27 10.47
N ILE A 33 -3.10 0.85 9.58
CA ILE A 33 -3.91 -0.36 9.78
C ILE A 33 -3.33 -1.55 9.01
N ILE A 34 -3.35 -2.72 9.66
CA ILE A 34 -2.82 -3.96 9.08
C ILE A 34 -3.92 -4.99 8.92
N PHE A 35 -4.04 -5.58 7.74
CA PHE A 35 -4.86 -6.75 7.49
C PHE A 35 -3.99 -8.00 7.61
N VAL A 36 -4.29 -8.87 8.57
CA VAL A 36 -3.57 -10.12 8.81
C VAL A 36 -4.53 -11.31 8.74
N GLY A 37 -4.02 -12.45 8.31
CA GLY A 37 -4.81 -13.69 8.21
C GLY A 37 -4.20 -14.67 7.21
N PRO A 38 -4.74 -15.89 7.13
CA PRO A 38 -4.24 -16.92 6.24
C PRO A 38 -4.34 -16.54 4.76
N SER A 39 -3.57 -17.21 3.90
CA SER A 39 -3.65 -17.03 2.46
C SER A 39 -5.06 -17.30 1.95
N GLY A 40 -5.53 -16.47 1.02
CA GLY A 40 -6.87 -16.61 0.43
C GLY A 40 -8.03 -16.09 1.28
N CYS A 41 -7.81 -15.50 2.47
CA CYS A 41 -8.89 -14.99 3.31
C CYS A 41 -9.46 -13.62 2.88
N GLY A 42 -9.08 -13.08 1.73
CA GLY A 42 -9.67 -11.85 1.18
C GLY A 42 -8.87 -10.55 1.39
N LYS A 43 -7.71 -10.57 2.08
CA LYS A 43 -6.90 -9.36 2.36
C LYS A 43 -6.52 -8.58 1.10
N SER A 44 -5.82 -9.21 0.17
CA SER A 44 -5.39 -8.57 -1.08
C SER A 44 -6.57 -8.20 -1.97
N THR A 45 -7.66 -8.96 -1.92
CA THR A 45 -8.91 -8.62 -2.63
C THR A 45 -9.50 -7.33 -2.06
N THR A 46 -9.58 -7.19 -0.74
CA THR A 46 -10.06 -5.97 -0.09
C THR A 46 -9.14 -4.78 -0.42
N LEU A 47 -7.83 -4.98 -0.37
CA LEU A 47 -6.87 -3.94 -0.74
C LEU A 47 -7.04 -3.49 -2.19
N ARG A 48 -7.26 -4.42 -3.13
CA ARG A 48 -7.50 -4.13 -4.55
C ARG A 48 -8.83 -3.44 -4.80
N MET A 49 -9.88 -3.76 -4.05
CA MET A 49 -11.13 -3.01 -4.09
C MET A 49 -10.94 -1.56 -3.64
N ILE A 50 -10.18 -1.32 -2.58
CA ILE A 50 -9.81 0.03 -2.14
C ILE A 50 -9.01 0.75 -3.24
N ALA A 51 -8.11 0.04 -3.90
CA ALA A 51 -7.32 0.58 -5.01
C ALA A 51 -8.14 0.87 -6.28
N GLY A 52 -9.36 0.32 -6.41
CA GLY A 52 -10.15 0.34 -7.65
C GLY A 52 -9.63 -0.60 -8.73
N LEU A 53 -8.78 -1.55 -8.35
CA LEU A 53 -8.24 -2.60 -9.24
C LEU A 53 -9.14 -3.85 -9.27
N GLU A 54 -10.14 -3.88 -8.40
CA GLU A 54 -11.14 -4.93 -8.30
C GLU A 54 -12.49 -4.26 -7.99
N ASP A 55 -13.55 -4.66 -8.70
CA ASP A 55 -14.88 -4.09 -8.52
C ASP A 55 -15.50 -4.57 -7.21
N ILE A 56 -16.23 -3.71 -6.55
CA ILE A 56 -17.08 -4.01 -5.40
C ILE A 56 -18.40 -4.58 -5.92
N SER A 57 -18.80 -5.77 -5.44
CA SER A 57 -20.06 -6.39 -5.87
C SER A 57 -21.28 -5.80 -5.18
N SER A 58 -21.14 -5.40 -3.90
CA SER A 58 -22.15 -4.67 -3.14
C SER A 58 -21.51 -3.97 -1.96
N GLY A 59 -22.23 -3.01 -1.36
CA GLY A 59 -21.71 -2.15 -0.29
C GLY A 59 -21.07 -0.88 -0.84
N GLU A 60 -20.52 -0.07 0.05
CA GLU A 60 -20.03 1.27 -0.27
C GLU A 60 -18.63 1.47 0.29
N LEU A 61 -17.76 2.09 -0.51
CA LEU A 61 -16.41 2.51 -0.12
C LEU A 61 -16.30 4.03 -0.25
N TYR A 62 -15.95 4.66 0.85
CA TYR A 62 -15.67 6.09 0.89
C TYR A 62 -14.18 6.34 1.15
N ILE A 63 -13.63 7.35 0.50
CA ILE A 63 -12.34 7.97 0.82
C ILE A 63 -12.67 9.42 1.16
N ASP A 64 -12.41 9.83 2.40
CA ASP A 64 -13.01 11.01 3.01
C ASP A 64 -14.56 10.93 2.90
N ASP A 65 -15.23 11.97 2.46
CA ASP A 65 -16.68 11.99 2.24
C ASP A 65 -17.10 11.56 0.83
N LYS A 66 -16.15 11.08 0.00
CA LYS A 66 -16.43 10.75 -1.39
C LYS A 66 -16.65 9.25 -1.57
N LEU A 67 -17.83 8.85 -2.07
CA LEU A 67 -18.08 7.50 -2.57
C LEU A 67 -17.19 7.22 -3.78
N VAL A 68 -16.40 6.13 -3.73
CA VAL A 68 -15.40 5.83 -4.76
C VAL A 68 -15.60 4.50 -5.49
N ASN A 69 -16.74 3.83 -5.31
CA ASN A 69 -17.02 2.56 -5.97
C ASN A 69 -16.72 2.59 -7.46
N ASP A 70 -17.22 3.61 -8.17
CA ASP A 70 -17.10 3.78 -9.63
C ASP A 70 -15.97 4.75 -10.04
N VAL A 71 -15.11 5.16 -9.08
CA VAL A 71 -13.99 6.05 -9.38
C VAL A 71 -12.80 5.21 -9.84
N GLU A 72 -12.22 5.57 -10.99
CA GLU A 72 -11.05 4.90 -11.53
C GLU A 72 -9.83 4.99 -10.59
N PRO A 73 -8.92 4.00 -10.57
CA PRO A 73 -7.75 3.97 -9.68
C PRO A 73 -6.90 5.24 -9.75
N LYS A 74 -6.73 5.82 -10.94
CA LYS A 74 -5.92 7.03 -11.15
C LYS A 74 -6.47 8.28 -10.44
N ASP A 75 -7.79 8.30 -10.17
CA ASP A 75 -8.53 9.44 -9.61
C ASP A 75 -8.88 9.26 -8.12
N ARG A 76 -8.43 8.16 -7.49
CA ARG A 76 -8.66 7.89 -6.05
C ARG A 76 -7.64 8.53 -5.12
N ASP A 77 -6.61 9.18 -5.65
CA ASP A 77 -5.50 9.78 -4.89
C ASP A 77 -4.79 8.82 -3.91
N ILE A 78 -4.61 7.60 -4.37
CA ILE A 78 -3.95 6.50 -3.66
C ILE A 78 -2.68 6.06 -4.38
N ALA A 79 -1.77 5.42 -3.67
CA ALA A 79 -0.63 4.73 -4.24
C ALA A 79 -0.53 3.31 -3.70
N MET A 80 -0.16 2.36 -4.55
CA MET A 80 -0.04 0.95 -4.19
C MET A 80 1.37 0.44 -4.42
N VAL A 81 1.90 -0.28 -3.44
CA VAL A 81 3.13 -1.06 -3.51
C VAL A 81 2.73 -2.53 -3.59
N PHE A 82 3.14 -3.19 -4.67
CA PHE A 82 2.82 -4.59 -4.95
C PHE A 82 3.89 -5.52 -4.36
N GLN A 83 3.50 -6.75 -4.08
CA GLN A 83 4.37 -7.82 -3.58
C GLN A 83 5.62 -8.05 -4.47
N ASN A 84 5.48 -7.94 -5.78
CA ASN A 84 6.56 -8.12 -6.75
C ASN A 84 7.27 -6.80 -7.12
N TYR A 85 7.01 -5.72 -6.36
CA TYR A 85 7.51 -4.36 -6.58
C TYR A 85 7.07 -3.71 -7.89
N ALA A 86 6.74 -4.47 -8.93
CA ALA A 86 6.29 -4.03 -10.26
C ALA A 86 7.15 -2.91 -10.86
N LEU A 87 8.48 -2.98 -10.71
CA LEU A 87 9.41 -2.01 -11.29
C LEU A 87 9.55 -2.23 -12.80
N TYR A 88 9.70 -1.14 -13.53
CA TYR A 88 10.00 -1.17 -14.97
C TYR A 88 11.48 -1.51 -15.17
N PRO A 89 11.83 -2.71 -15.69
CA PRO A 89 13.21 -3.19 -15.68
C PRO A 89 14.15 -2.44 -16.63
N HIS A 90 13.59 -1.79 -17.64
CA HIS A 90 14.35 -0.99 -18.63
C HIS A 90 14.61 0.45 -18.18
N MET A 91 13.91 0.93 -17.17
CA MET A 91 14.04 2.27 -16.60
C MET A 91 15.07 2.31 -15.47
N SER A 92 15.72 3.47 -15.29
CA SER A 92 16.54 3.75 -14.11
C SER A 92 15.68 3.85 -12.83
N VAL A 93 16.31 3.90 -11.66
CA VAL A 93 15.63 4.21 -10.39
C VAL A 93 14.90 5.54 -10.50
N TYR A 94 15.61 6.58 -10.98
CA TYR A 94 15.01 7.91 -11.20
C TYR A 94 13.77 7.82 -12.09
N ASP A 95 13.86 7.16 -13.24
CA ASP A 95 12.75 7.05 -14.18
C ASP A 95 11.58 6.23 -13.63
N ASN A 96 11.85 5.17 -12.86
CA ASN A 96 10.82 4.42 -12.16
C ASN A 96 10.04 5.31 -11.20
N MET A 97 10.74 6.13 -10.41
CA MET A 97 10.10 7.06 -9.46
C MET A 97 9.35 8.19 -10.19
N ALA A 98 9.93 8.76 -11.22
CA ALA A 98 9.39 9.87 -11.99
C ALA A 98 8.18 9.50 -12.87
N PHE A 99 8.01 8.22 -13.22
CA PHE A 99 7.09 7.77 -14.28
C PHE A 99 5.66 8.28 -14.09
N GLY A 100 5.08 8.12 -12.90
CA GLY A 100 3.72 8.56 -12.63
C GLY A 100 3.53 10.08 -12.73
N LEU A 101 4.55 10.86 -12.38
CA LEU A 101 4.53 12.32 -12.51
C LEU A 101 4.66 12.76 -13.97
N LYS A 102 5.50 12.06 -14.76
CA LYS A 102 5.63 12.29 -16.22
C LYS A 102 4.30 12.07 -16.93
N LEU A 103 3.56 10.98 -16.59
CA LEU A 103 2.23 10.71 -17.16
C LEU A 103 1.21 11.82 -16.84
N ARG A 104 1.31 12.43 -15.67
CA ARG A 104 0.47 13.57 -15.25
C ARG A 104 0.93 14.90 -15.85
N LYS A 105 1.97 14.88 -16.71
CA LYS A 105 2.55 16.09 -17.32
C LYS A 105 3.03 17.12 -16.29
N THR A 106 3.49 16.66 -15.13
CA THR A 106 4.10 17.50 -14.09
C THR A 106 5.35 18.20 -14.66
N PRO A 107 5.62 19.48 -14.34
CA PRO A 107 6.82 20.18 -14.76
C PRO A 107 8.11 19.45 -14.37
N LYS A 108 9.13 19.50 -15.24
CA LYS A 108 10.38 18.74 -15.04
C LYS A 108 11.07 19.10 -13.73
N ASP A 109 11.12 20.37 -13.37
CA ASP A 109 11.77 20.86 -12.15
C ASP A 109 11.07 20.34 -10.90
N GLU A 110 9.73 20.24 -10.93
CA GLU A 110 8.94 19.67 -9.84
C GLU A 110 9.16 18.16 -9.73
N ILE A 111 9.23 17.44 -10.87
CA ILE A 111 9.55 16.00 -10.89
C ILE A 111 10.93 15.78 -10.25
N ASP A 112 11.93 16.54 -10.69
CA ASP A 112 13.31 16.40 -10.20
C ASP A 112 13.38 16.61 -8.69
N LYS A 113 12.77 17.69 -8.20
CA LYS A 113 12.67 17.97 -6.77
C LYS A 113 12.01 16.81 -6.00
N LYS A 114 10.81 16.37 -6.41
CA LYS A 114 10.07 15.30 -5.72
C LYS A 114 10.82 13.97 -5.72
N VAL A 115 11.50 13.63 -6.83
CA VAL A 115 12.30 12.41 -6.92
C VAL A 115 13.48 12.46 -5.98
N HIS A 116 14.24 13.56 -5.94
CA HIS A 116 15.38 13.70 -5.04
C HIS A 116 14.95 13.74 -3.56
N ASP A 117 13.87 14.45 -3.22
CA ASP A 117 13.33 14.47 -1.86
C ASP A 117 12.95 13.05 -1.39
N ALA A 118 12.24 12.27 -2.23
CA ALA A 118 11.88 10.91 -1.92
C ALA A 118 13.11 9.97 -1.87
N ALA A 119 14.07 10.14 -2.79
CA ALA A 119 15.31 9.37 -2.80
C ALA A 119 16.13 9.60 -1.53
N LYS A 120 16.17 10.83 -1.03
CA LYS A 120 16.85 11.19 0.23
C LYS A 120 16.18 10.53 1.44
N ILE A 121 14.84 10.52 1.50
CA ILE A 121 14.09 9.86 2.58
C ILE A 121 14.41 8.36 2.63
N LEU A 122 14.59 7.73 1.45
CA LEU A 122 14.76 6.28 1.29
C LEU A 122 16.21 5.82 1.12
N ASP A 123 17.18 6.76 1.24
CA ASP A 123 18.62 6.46 1.01
C ASP A 123 18.87 5.83 -0.38
N LEU A 124 18.32 6.46 -1.43
CA LEU A 124 18.41 6.01 -2.82
C LEU A 124 19.19 6.97 -3.72
N GLU A 125 19.63 8.15 -3.25
CA GLU A 125 20.26 9.18 -4.08
C GLU A 125 21.44 8.63 -4.89
N HIS A 126 22.28 7.79 -4.28
CA HIS A 126 23.44 7.16 -4.90
C HIS A 126 23.09 6.04 -5.90
N LEU A 127 21.82 5.71 -6.06
CA LEU A 127 21.32 4.63 -6.92
C LEU A 127 20.45 5.13 -8.07
N LEU A 128 20.17 6.45 -8.17
CA LEU A 128 19.20 7.02 -9.12
C LEU A 128 19.44 6.63 -10.57
N ASP A 129 20.71 6.47 -10.98
CA ASP A 129 21.08 6.09 -12.35
C ASP A 129 21.09 4.58 -12.60
N ARG A 130 20.94 3.76 -11.54
CA ARG A 130 20.97 2.29 -11.67
C ARG A 130 19.63 1.75 -12.19
N LYS A 131 19.69 0.58 -12.81
CA LYS A 131 18.52 -0.19 -13.23
C LYS A 131 18.15 -1.25 -12.19
N PRO A 132 16.89 -1.71 -12.11
CA PRO A 132 16.42 -2.69 -11.14
C PRO A 132 17.25 -3.97 -11.03
N LYS A 133 17.84 -4.44 -12.14
CA LYS A 133 18.70 -5.63 -12.16
C LYS A 133 19.99 -5.49 -11.34
N ALA A 134 20.43 -4.27 -11.10
CA ALA A 134 21.66 -3.95 -10.35
C ALA A 134 21.38 -3.63 -8.87
N LEU A 135 20.15 -3.90 -8.39
CA LEU A 135 19.70 -3.59 -7.04
C LEU A 135 19.48 -4.85 -6.21
N SER A 136 19.72 -4.77 -4.90
CA SER A 136 19.29 -5.79 -3.94
C SER A 136 17.77 -5.82 -3.79
N GLY A 137 17.22 -6.86 -3.14
CA GLY A 137 15.78 -6.96 -2.86
C GLY A 137 15.24 -5.74 -2.09
N GLY A 138 15.92 -5.34 -1.01
CA GLY A 138 15.52 -4.17 -0.21
C GLY A 138 15.65 -2.85 -0.98
N GLN A 139 16.67 -2.72 -1.85
CA GLN A 139 16.78 -1.54 -2.70
C GLN A 139 15.63 -1.47 -3.70
N ARG A 140 15.26 -2.58 -4.35
CA ARG A 140 14.09 -2.63 -5.25
C ARG A 140 12.81 -2.25 -4.52
N GLN A 141 12.62 -2.74 -3.30
CA GLN A 141 11.46 -2.37 -2.49
C GLN A 141 11.44 -0.87 -2.19
N ARG A 142 12.57 -0.29 -1.73
CA ARG A 142 12.64 1.17 -1.49
C ARG A 142 12.32 1.96 -2.75
N VAL A 143 12.75 1.52 -3.93
CA VAL A 143 12.38 2.16 -5.21
C VAL A 143 10.87 2.09 -5.46
N ALA A 144 10.23 0.95 -5.18
CA ALA A 144 8.77 0.83 -5.29
C ALA A 144 8.03 1.77 -4.33
N MET A 145 8.53 1.90 -3.10
CA MET A 145 8.03 2.89 -2.13
C MET A 145 8.25 4.32 -2.61
N GLY A 146 9.44 4.64 -3.15
CA GLY A 146 9.75 5.95 -3.72
C GLY A 146 8.82 6.33 -4.85
N ARG A 147 8.51 5.40 -5.75
CA ARG A 147 7.54 5.59 -6.83
C ARG A 147 6.13 5.95 -6.31
N ALA A 148 5.77 5.44 -5.15
CA ALA A 148 4.51 5.77 -4.49
C ALA A 148 4.58 7.14 -3.78
N ILE A 149 5.66 7.42 -3.06
CA ILE A 149 5.86 8.65 -2.27
C ILE A 149 5.86 9.92 -3.13
N VAL A 150 6.54 9.89 -4.28
CA VAL A 150 6.64 11.07 -5.16
C VAL A 150 5.30 11.64 -5.60
N ARG A 151 4.25 10.81 -5.55
CA ARG A 151 2.88 11.21 -5.89
C ARG A 151 2.18 11.96 -4.74
N SER A 152 2.76 11.92 -3.54
CA SER A 152 2.16 12.46 -2.31
C SER A 152 0.70 11.99 -2.11
N PRO A 153 0.45 10.67 -2.15
CA PRO A 153 -0.90 10.13 -2.08
C PRO A 153 -1.51 10.37 -0.70
N LYS A 154 -2.83 10.45 -0.64
CA LYS A 154 -3.57 10.52 0.62
C LYS A 154 -3.57 9.18 1.38
N VAL A 155 -3.54 8.07 0.65
CA VAL A 155 -3.55 6.70 1.20
C VAL A 155 -2.48 5.86 0.53
N PHE A 156 -1.69 5.16 1.34
CA PHE A 156 -0.74 4.13 0.90
C PHE A 156 -1.33 2.74 1.08
N LEU A 157 -1.32 1.95 0.03
CA LEU A 157 -1.70 0.55 0.03
C LEU A 157 -0.48 -0.33 -0.18
N MET A 158 -0.24 -1.30 0.70
CA MET A 158 0.93 -2.19 0.64
C MET A 158 0.48 -3.65 0.67
N ASP A 159 0.64 -4.37 -0.45
CA ASP A 159 0.25 -5.78 -0.59
C ASP A 159 1.47 -6.67 -0.37
N GLU A 160 1.62 -7.22 0.83
CA GLU A 160 2.72 -8.10 1.26
C GLU A 160 4.13 -7.60 0.85
N PRO A 161 4.49 -6.35 1.12
CA PRO A 161 5.69 -5.73 0.52
C PRO A 161 7.00 -6.35 1.00
N LEU A 162 7.02 -7.08 2.13
CA LEU A 162 8.21 -7.68 2.71
C LEU A 162 8.36 -9.19 2.45
N SER A 163 7.36 -9.83 1.84
CA SER A 163 7.31 -11.29 1.68
C SER A 163 8.48 -11.88 0.91
N ASN A 164 9.05 -11.14 -0.04
CA ASN A 164 10.17 -11.59 -0.90
C ASN A 164 11.56 -11.27 -0.33
N LEU A 165 11.65 -10.85 0.94
CA LEU A 165 12.91 -10.51 1.60
C LEU A 165 13.33 -11.59 2.60
N ASP A 166 14.65 -11.75 2.79
CA ASP A 166 15.19 -12.57 3.88
C ASP A 166 14.85 -11.96 5.26
N ALA A 167 14.95 -12.77 6.32
CA ALA A 167 14.54 -12.38 7.67
C ALA A 167 15.29 -11.13 8.20
N LYS A 168 16.60 -11.02 7.93
CA LYS A 168 17.42 -9.88 8.38
C LYS A 168 16.97 -8.60 7.69
N LEU A 169 16.82 -8.64 6.37
CA LEU A 169 16.42 -7.49 5.58
C LEU A 169 14.96 -7.09 5.89
N ARG A 170 14.08 -8.06 6.12
CA ARG A 170 12.70 -7.83 6.55
C ARG A 170 12.65 -7.03 7.86
N GLY A 171 13.48 -7.41 8.85
CA GLY A 171 13.61 -6.66 10.10
C GLY A 171 14.03 -5.19 9.90
N GLN A 172 15.03 -4.96 9.05
CA GLN A 172 15.48 -3.60 8.71
C GLN A 172 14.36 -2.80 8.01
N MET A 173 13.67 -3.40 7.05
CA MET A 173 12.62 -2.73 6.28
C MET A 173 11.39 -2.40 7.11
N ARG A 174 11.06 -3.19 8.14
CA ARG A 174 10.00 -2.82 9.10
C ARG A 174 10.31 -1.50 9.80
N VAL A 175 11.53 -1.34 10.28
CA VAL A 175 11.97 -0.07 10.91
C VAL A 175 11.86 1.10 9.92
N GLU A 176 12.26 0.90 8.66
CA GLU A 176 12.16 1.93 7.62
C GLU A 176 10.70 2.32 7.31
N ILE A 177 9.79 1.34 7.21
CA ILE A 177 8.36 1.59 6.98
C ILE A 177 7.75 2.34 8.17
N SER A 178 8.09 1.98 9.41
CA SER A 178 7.62 2.69 10.59
C SER A 178 8.08 4.16 10.61
N LYS A 179 9.36 4.40 10.33
CA LYS A 179 9.90 5.77 10.21
C LYS A 179 9.23 6.54 9.07
N LEU A 180 8.95 5.87 7.95
CA LEU A 180 8.29 6.47 6.81
C LEU A 180 6.87 6.93 7.17
N HIS A 181 6.10 6.09 7.86
CA HIS A 181 4.76 6.47 8.34
C HIS A 181 4.80 7.72 9.22
N GLN A 182 5.75 7.77 10.19
CA GLN A 182 5.92 8.92 11.08
C GLN A 182 6.28 10.22 10.32
N ARG A 183 7.04 10.11 9.22
CA ARG A 183 7.45 11.29 8.42
C ARG A 183 6.37 11.76 7.46
N LEU A 184 5.64 10.85 6.85
CA LEU A 184 4.65 11.17 5.82
C LEU A 184 3.29 11.56 6.41
N GLU A 185 3.00 11.09 7.63
CA GLU A 185 1.70 11.29 8.29
C GLU A 185 0.50 10.96 7.37
N THR A 186 0.63 9.92 6.56
CA THR A 186 -0.41 9.44 5.63
C THR A 186 -1.06 8.18 6.16
N THR A 187 -2.30 7.94 5.78
CA THR A 187 -3.01 6.69 6.08
C THR A 187 -2.37 5.53 5.33
N ILE A 188 -2.01 4.46 6.04
CA ILE A 188 -1.41 3.25 5.47
C ILE A 188 -2.32 2.06 5.72
N ILE A 189 -2.61 1.30 4.65
CA ILE A 189 -3.25 -0.01 4.73
C ILE A 189 -2.23 -1.05 4.25
N TYR A 190 -1.87 -1.94 5.14
CA TYR A 190 -0.80 -2.92 4.93
C TYR A 190 -1.35 -4.34 5.04
N VAL A 191 -1.09 -5.16 4.05
CA VAL A 191 -1.49 -6.57 4.03
C VAL A 191 -0.29 -7.44 4.33
N THR A 192 -0.42 -8.38 5.24
CA THR A 192 0.60 -9.39 5.54
C THR A 192 -0.03 -10.70 6.03
N HIS A 193 0.74 -11.79 5.95
CA HIS A 193 0.46 -13.03 6.66
C HIS A 193 1.42 -13.24 7.86
N ASP A 194 2.37 -12.32 8.07
CA ASP A 194 3.35 -12.37 9.16
C ASP A 194 2.81 -11.62 10.39
N GLN A 195 2.58 -12.38 11.47
CA GLN A 195 2.08 -11.82 12.73
C GLN A 195 3.08 -10.84 13.36
N THR A 196 4.40 -11.08 13.19
CA THR A 196 5.41 -10.17 13.72
C THR A 196 5.36 -8.81 13.04
N GLU A 197 5.11 -8.76 11.72
CA GLU A 197 4.89 -7.51 11.01
C GLU A 197 3.65 -6.79 11.55
N ALA A 198 2.54 -7.52 11.72
CA ALA A 198 1.30 -6.95 12.22
C ALA A 198 1.48 -6.33 13.61
N MET A 199 2.10 -7.06 14.53
CA MET A 199 2.29 -6.62 15.92
C MET A 199 3.31 -5.49 16.08
N THR A 200 4.21 -5.28 15.10
CA THR A 200 5.29 -4.28 15.21
C THR A 200 5.05 -3.00 14.42
N LEU A 201 4.23 -3.03 13.39
CA LEU A 201 4.01 -1.89 12.49
C LEU A 201 2.66 -1.18 12.72
N GLY A 202 1.61 -1.97 12.96
CA GLY A 202 0.25 -1.44 12.99
C GLY A 202 -0.08 -0.67 14.26
N THR A 203 -0.84 0.40 14.10
CA THR A 203 -1.55 1.04 15.20
C THR A 203 -2.83 0.29 15.54
N ARG A 204 -3.40 -0.38 14.52
CA ARG A 204 -4.57 -1.25 14.64
C ARG A 204 -4.46 -2.41 13.65
N ILE A 205 -4.94 -3.57 14.05
CA ILE A 205 -4.87 -4.82 13.28
C ILE A 205 -6.28 -5.33 13.01
N VAL A 206 -6.53 -5.73 11.78
CA VAL A 206 -7.75 -6.41 11.33
C VAL A 206 -7.40 -7.88 11.07
N VAL A 207 -7.88 -8.77 11.91
CA VAL A 207 -7.72 -10.21 11.73
C VAL A 207 -8.82 -10.71 10.79
N MET A 208 -8.43 -11.31 9.67
CA MET A 208 -9.36 -11.80 8.66
C MET A 208 -9.29 -13.32 8.52
N LYS A 209 -10.45 -13.95 8.34
CA LYS A 209 -10.59 -15.36 8.00
C LYS A 209 -11.83 -15.58 7.15
N ASP A 210 -11.72 -16.36 6.08
CA ASP A 210 -12.84 -16.78 5.20
C ASP A 210 -13.68 -15.61 4.64
N GLY A 211 -13.01 -14.49 4.35
CA GLY A 211 -13.63 -13.28 3.81
C GLY A 211 -14.31 -12.39 4.84
N ILE A 212 -14.15 -12.68 6.13
CA ILE A 212 -14.83 -11.99 7.23
C ILE A 212 -13.79 -11.41 8.20
N ILE A 213 -14.09 -10.24 8.77
CA ILE A 213 -13.36 -9.69 9.91
C ILE A 213 -13.69 -10.55 11.14
N GLN A 214 -12.66 -11.07 11.80
CA GLN A 214 -12.80 -11.81 13.05
C GLN A 214 -12.65 -10.91 14.26
N GLN A 215 -11.68 -10.00 14.20
CA GLN A 215 -11.38 -9.07 15.28
C GLN A 215 -10.68 -7.83 14.69
N VAL A 216 -10.91 -6.69 15.34
CA VAL A 216 -10.21 -5.43 15.04
C VAL A 216 -9.81 -4.83 16.38
N ASP A 217 -8.51 -4.68 16.62
CA ASP A 217 -8.00 -4.07 17.84
C ASP A 217 -6.56 -3.54 17.64
N ASN A 218 -6.06 -2.85 18.66
CA ASN A 218 -4.64 -2.52 18.72
C ASN A 218 -3.79 -3.77 19.04
N PRO A 219 -2.46 -3.75 18.75
CA PRO A 219 -1.59 -4.91 18.97
C PRO A 219 -1.54 -5.43 20.41
N GLN A 220 -1.89 -4.61 21.41
CA GLN A 220 -1.80 -4.99 22.83
C GLN A 220 -3.01 -5.80 23.30
N ASN A 221 -4.14 -5.71 22.57
CA ASN A 221 -5.40 -6.37 22.91
C ASN A 221 -5.66 -7.63 22.07
N LEU A 222 -4.81 -7.94 21.08
CA LEU A 222 -4.86 -9.14 20.23
C LEU A 222 -3.98 -10.24 20.78
#